data_6e4ef489be07b48cfdadf57e4b721790
#
_entry.id   6e4ef489be07b48cfdadf57e4b721790
#
_cell.length_a   1.000
_cell.length_b   1.000
_cell.length_c   1.000
_cell.angle_alpha   90.00
_cell.angle_beta   90.00
_cell.angle_gamma   90.00
#
_symmetry.space_group_name_H-M   'P 1'
#
loop_
_entity.id
_entity.type
_entity.pdbx_description
1 polymer ?
#
loop_
_entity_poly.entity_id
_entity_poly.type
_entity_poly.pdbx_seq_one_letter_code
_entity_poly.pdbx_strand_id
1 'polypeptide(L)'
;MDTSVGIAGFITTFYIILVPVFGIFLKKKVQTKTWICVALALTGLYFLCMKAGSFTIGRGDGLVFCSAVMFAVHILTIDHFGKKADGVSMSCIQFLVCAVLSGICMFAVETPTLGNLKAAWLPIVYAGVLSSGVGYTLQIVGQKGMNPTAASLLMSLESVFSVLAGWVLLHQVLTARELMG
;
A
#
# COMPACT_ATOMS: atom_id res chain seq x y z
N MET A 1 -15.60 11.97 4.27
CA MET A 1 -14.70 10.80 4.23
C MET A 1 -15.30 9.79 5.18
N ASP A 2 -15.76 8.65 4.66
CA ASP A 2 -16.56 7.69 5.42
C ASP A 2 -15.74 6.62 6.14
N THR A 3 -14.39 6.68 6.04
CA THR A 3 -13.47 5.70 6.62
C THR A 3 -12.39 6.42 7.43
N SER A 4 -12.13 5.98 8.66
CA SER A 4 -11.02 6.52 9.45
C SER A 4 -9.67 6.07 8.88
N VAL A 5 -8.63 6.89 9.05
CA VAL A 5 -7.28 6.61 8.53
C VAL A 5 -6.74 5.26 9.06
N GLY A 6 -6.99 4.94 10.33
CA GLY A 6 -6.58 3.67 10.93
C GLY A 6 -7.29 2.46 10.31
N ILE A 7 -8.62 2.54 10.10
CA ILE A 7 -9.39 1.47 9.45
C ILE A 7 -8.91 1.29 8.01
N ALA A 8 -8.74 2.39 7.26
CA ALA A 8 -8.22 2.33 5.90
C ALA A 8 -6.84 1.68 5.83
N GLY A 9 -5.91 2.08 6.71
CA GLY A 9 -4.58 1.48 6.82
C GLY A 9 -4.63 -0.02 7.11
N PHE A 10 -5.48 -0.44 8.05
CA PHE A 10 -5.64 -1.86 8.38
C PHE A 10 -6.23 -2.66 7.21
N ILE A 11 -7.30 -2.14 6.55
CA ILE A 11 -7.91 -2.83 5.41
C ILE A 11 -6.95 -2.91 4.22
N THR A 12 -6.17 -1.86 3.95
CA THR A 12 -5.18 -1.88 2.88
C THR A 12 -4.18 -3.01 3.10
N THR A 13 -3.73 -3.25 4.34
CA THR A 13 -2.75 -4.30 4.64
C THR A 13 -3.27 -5.73 4.47
N PHE A 14 -4.56 -5.93 4.18
CA PHE A 14 -5.08 -7.25 3.82
C PHE A 14 -4.40 -7.86 2.58
N TYR A 15 -3.69 -7.06 1.78
CA TYR A 15 -2.86 -7.62 0.70
C TYR A 15 -1.84 -8.66 1.21
N ILE A 16 -1.45 -8.63 2.49
CA ILE A 16 -0.56 -9.63 3.11
C ILE A 16 -1.17 -11.03 3.07
N ILE A 17 -2.50 -11.14 3.23
CA ILE A 17 -3.24 -12.40 3.08
C ILE A 17 -3.49 -12.70 1.60
N LEU A 18 -3.89 -11.69 0.83
CA LEU A 18 -4.31 -11.86 -0.55
C LEU A 18 -3.15 -12.32 -1.45
N VAL A 19 -1.94 -11.82 -1.21
CA VAL A 19 -0.75 -12.23 -1.99
C VAL A 19 -0.46 -13.72 -1.90
N PRO A 20 -0.33 -14.35 -0.71
CA PRO A 20 -0.13 -15.80 -0.64
C PRO A 20 -1.35 -16.60 -1.12
N VAL A 21 -2.59 -16.12 -0.88
CA VAL A 21 -3.81 -16.77 -1.38
C VAL A 21 -3.80 -16.80 -2.92
N PHE A 22 -3.62 -15.65 -3.56
CA PHE A 22 -3.52 -15.59 -5.02
C PHE A 22 -2.29 -16.33 -5.55
N GLY A 23 -1.19 -16.33 -4.78
CA GLY A 23 0.00 -17.11 -5.08
C GLY A 23 -0.29 -18.62 -5.19
N ILE A 24 -1.13 -19.16 -4.32
CA ILE A 24 -1.57 -20.58 -4.38
C ILE A 24 -2.32 -20.86 -5.70
N PHE A 25 -3.25 -19.97 -6.10
CA PHE A 25 -3.94 -20.09 -7.39
C PHE A 25 -2.98 -20.06 -8.58
N LEU A 26 -1.87 -19.31 -8.45
CA LEU A 26 -0.79 -19.27 -9.43
C LEU A 26 0.22 -20.43 -9.27
N LYS A 27 -0.13 -21.48 -8.53
CA LYS A 27 0.69 -22.68 -8.28
C LYS A 27 2.04 -22.37 -7.58
N LYS A 28 2.14 -21.27 -6.87
CA LYS A 28 3.32 -20.95 -6.05
C LYS A 28 3.25 -21.70 -4.72
N LYS A 29 4.37 -22.25 -4.31
CA LYS A 29 4.48 -22.94 -3.01
C LYS A 29 4.55 -21.91 -1.89
N VAL A 30 3.56 -21.89 -1.01
CA VAL A 30 3.55 -21.08 0.22
C VAL A 30 3.88 -22.00 1.38
N GLN A 31 4.93 -21.67 2.12
CA GLN A 31 5.34 -22.46 3.29
C GLN A 31 4.39 -22.22 4.47
N THR A 32 4.16 -23.26 5.28
CA THR A 32 3.33 -23.14 6.49
C THR A 32 3.82 -22.03 7.44
N LYS A 33 5.14 -21.85 7.55
CA LYS A 33 5.75 -20.78 8.36
C LYS A 33 5.30 -19.38 7.93
N THR A 34 5.03 -19.19 6.64
CA THR A 34 4.56 -17.92 6.09
C THR A 34 3.20 -17.53 6.66
N TRP A 35 2.30 -18.49 6.86
CA TRP A 35 0.98 -18.23 7.46
C TRP A 35 1.06 -17.79 8.93
N ILE A 36 2.04 -18.31 9.67
CA ILE A 36 2.32 -17.85 11.03
C ILE A 36 2.78 -16.39 11.00
N CYS A 37 3.70 -16.04 10.10
CA CYS A 37 4.16 -14.65 9.94
C CYS A 37 3.01 -13.72 9.53
N VAL A 38 2.14 -14.15 8.62
CA VAL A 38 0.95 -13.39 8.20
C VAL A 38 0.02 -13.16 9.38
N ALA A 39 -0.27 -14.18 10.18
CA ALA A 39 -1.13 -14.06 11.36
C ALA A 39 -0.53 -13.10 12.41
N LEU A 40 0.77 -13.19 12.67
CA LEU A 40 1.47 -12.28 13.59
C LEU A 40 1.44 -10.83 13.07
N ALA A 41 1.74 -10.62 11.79
CA ALA A 41 1.74 -9.28 11.19
C ALA A 41 0.33 -8.65 11.24
N LEU A 42 -0.72 -9.41 10.94
CA LEU A 42 -2.09 -8.91 11.03
C LEU A 42 -2.51 -8.58 12.46
N THR A 43 -2.07 -9.39 13.43
CA THR A 43 -2.35 -9.13 14.84
C THR A 43 -1.66 -7.83 15.29
N GLY A 44 -0.39 -7.65 14.95
CA GLY A 44 0.34 -6.42 15.22
C GLY A 44 -0.32 -5.20 14.56
N LEU A 45 -0.65 -5.29 13.27
CA LEU A 45 -1.32 -4.21 12.54
C LEU A 45 -2.72 -3.89 13.09
N TYR A 46 -3.44 -4.90 13.58
CA TYR A 46 -4.72 -4.68 14.26
C TYR A 46 -4.54 -3.80 15.50
N PHE A 47 -3.56 -4.11 16.36
CA PHE A 47 -3.29 -3.28 17.53
C PHE A 47 -2.80 -1.88 17.17
N LEU A 48 -1.99 -1.77 16.11
CA LEU A 48 -1.41 -0.52 15.65
C LEU A 48 -2.44 0.43 15.01
N CYS A 49 -3.30 -0.09 14.13
CA CYS A 49 -4.19 0.72 13.29
C CYS A 49 -5.60 0.89 13.85
N MET A 50 -6.07 -0.05 14.68
CA MET A 50 -7.47 -0.07 15.13
C MET A 50 -7.63 0.53 16.52
N LYS A 51 -8.43 1.60 16.64
CA LYS A 51 -8.85 2.16 17.94
C LYS A 51 -9.93 1.29 18.58
N ALA A 52 -9.91 1.15 19.89
CA ALA A 52 -10.93 0.40 20.62
C ALA A 52 -12.34 0.98 20.40
N GLY A 53 -13.27 0.14 19.97
CA GLY A 53 -14.68 0.52 19.79
C GLY A 53 -15.06 1.19 18.45
N SER A 54 -14.12 1.33 17.49
CA SER A 54 -14.36 2.06 16.24
C SER A 54 -14.60 1.16 15.02
N PHE A 55 -15.10 -0.05 15.19
CA PHE A 55 -15.36 -0.96 14.07
C PHE A 55 -16.75 -0.70 13.47
N THR A 56 -16.84 0.30 12.60
CA THR A 56 -18.03 0.53 11.77
C THR A 56 -17.62 0.37 10.30
N ILE A 57 -18.15 -0.66 9.65
CA ILE A 57 -17.90 -0.87 8.21
C ILE A 57 -18.74 0.12 7.42
N GLY A 58 -18.08 1.05 6.76
CA GLY A 58 -18.68 2.03 5.84
C GLY A 58 -18.56 1.63 4.36
N ARG A 59 -19.24 2.35 3.49
CA ARG A 59 -19.11 2.17 2.03
C ARG A 59 -17.67 2.42 1.54
N GLY A 60 -16.94 3.31 2.19
CA GLY A 60 -15.54 3.61 1.90
C GLY A 60 -14.63 2.40 2.12
N ASP A 61 -14.92 1.57 3.14
CA ASP A 61 -14.09 0.42 3.48
C ASP A 61 -14.08 -0.65 2.36
N GLY A 62 -15.21 -0.78 1.65
CA GLY A 62 -15.29 -1.65 0.47
C GLY A 62 -14.36 -1.19 -0.66
N LEU A 63 -14.25 0.11 -0.90
CA LEU A 63 -13.33 0.68 -1.90
C LEU A 63 -11.87 0.48 -1.47
N VAL A 64 -11.57 0.65 -0.19
CA VAL A 64 -10.24 0.40 0.37
C VAL A 64 -9.87 -1.08 0.24
N PHE A 65 -10.82 -2.00 0.46
CA PHE A 65 -10.59 -3.42 0.25
C PHE A 65 -10.33 -3.76 -1.23
N CYS A 66 -11.08 -3.15 -2.16
CA CYS A 66 -10.78 -3.28 -3.59
C CYS A 66 -9.36 -2.80 -3.91
N SER A 67 -8.90 -1.70 -3.30
CA SER A 67 -7.53 -1.24 -3.43
C SER A 67 -6.52 -2.27 -2.92
N ALA A 68 -6.77 -2.91 -1.78
CA ALA A 68 -5.92 -4.00 -1.26
C ALA A 68 -5.83 -5.19 -2.22
N VAL A 69 -6.94 -5.57 -2.86
CA VAL A 69 -6.97 -6.61 -3.91
C VAL A 69 -6.10 -6.21 -5.10
N MET A 70 -6.26 -4.99 -5.61
CA MET A 70 -5.47 -4.48 -6.74
C MET A 70 -3.98 -4.40 -6.40
N PHE A 71 -3.66 -4.05 -5.16
CA PHE A 71 -2.28 -4.00 -4.69
C PHE A 71 -1.65 -5.39 -4.59
N ALA A 72 -2.41 -6.40 -4.15
CA ALA A 72 -1.97 -7.79 -4.15
C ALA A 72 -1.70 -8.30 -5.59
N VAL A 73 -2.58 -7.97 -6.53
CA VAL A 73 -2.38 -8.27 -7.96
C VAL A 73 -1.14 -7.58 -8.51
N HIS A 74 -0.92 -6.32 -8.13
CA HIS A 74 0.26 -5.54 -8.52
C HIS A 74 1.55 -6.20 -8.04
N ILE A 75 1.65 -6.62 -6.77
CA ILE A 75 2.81 -7.33 -6.21
C ILE A 75 3.10 -8.62 -7.01
N LEU A 76 2.07 -9.39 -7.34
CA LEU A 76 2.22 -10.63 -8.11
C LEU A 76 2.59 -10.38 -9.58
N THR A 77 2.13 -9.29 -10.15
CA THR A 77 2.50 -8.82 -11.50
C THR A 77 3.98 -8.45 -11.55
N ILE A 78 4.47 -7.70 -10.54
CA ILE A 78 5.89 -7.36 -10.42
C ILE A 78 6.73 -8.64 -10.29
N ASP A 79 6.33 -9.62 -9.49
CA ASP A 79 7.07 -10.88 -9.36
C ASP A 79 7.12 -11.68 -10.67
N HIS A 80 6.03 -11.64 -11.45
CA HIS A 80 6.00 -12.33 -12.74
C HIS A 80 6.88 -11.65 -13.80
N PHE A 81 6.77 -10.34 -13.95
CA PHE A 81 7.45 -9.59 -15.01
C PHE A 81 8.85 -9.12 -14.60
N GLY A 82 9.11 -8.89 -13.32
CA GLY A 82 10.40 -8.42 -12.82
C GLY A 82 11.59 -9.35 -13.10
N LYS A 83 11.30 -10.63 -13.41
CA LYS A 83 12.32 -11.59 -13.87
C LYS A 83 12.67 -11.41 -15.36
N LYS A 84 11.78 -10.77 -16.14
CA LYS A 84 11.89 -10.65 -17.59
C LYS A 84 12.26 -9.24 -18.06
N ALA A 85 12.05 -8.25 -17.21
CA ALA A 85 12.24 -6.84 -17.53
C ALA A 85 13.17 -6.16 -16.51
N ASP A 86 13.75 -5.06 -16.94
CA ASP A 86 14.45 -4.16 -16.04
C ASP A 86 13.45 -3.41 -15.14
N GLY A 87 13.76 -3.33 -13.83
CA GLY A 87 12.85 -2.75 -12.85
C GLY A 87 12.55 -1.27 -13.08
N VAL A 88 13.55 -0.50 -13.51
CA VAL A 88 13.39 0.93 -13.80
C VAL A 88 12.51 1.14 -15.05
N SER A 89 12.76 0.39 -16.12
CA SER A 89 11.96 0.43 -17.34
C SER A 89 10.50 0.05 -17.06
N MET A 90 10.28 -0.96 -16.22
CA MET A 90 8.94 -1.39 -15.81
C MET A 90 8.23 -0.29 -15.00
N SER A 91 8.94 0.41 -14.11
CA SER A 91 8.42 1.56 -13.37
C SER A 91 7.99 2.69 -14.31
N CYS A 92 8.84 3.05 -15.28
CA CYS A 92 8.52 4.11 -16.24
C CYS A 92 7.24 3.81 -17.03
N ILE A 93 7.08 2.58 -17.53
CA ILE A 93 5.89 2.17 -18.26
C ILE A 93 4.65 2.23 -17.37
N GLN A 94 4.75 1.70 -16.15
CA GLN A 94 3.68 1.72 -15.16
C GLN A 94 3.22 3.15 -14.85
N PHE A 95 4.16 4.06 -14.60
CA PHE A 95 3.84 5.46 -14.31
C PHE A 95 3.22 6.17 -15.51
N LEU A 96 3.71 5.90 -16.71
CA LEU A 96 3.11 6.45 -17.94
C LEU A 96 1.65 6.01 -18.09
N VAL A 97 1.39 4.71 -17.96
CA VAL A 97 0.02 4.18 -18.06
C VAL A 97 -0.87 4.77 -16.97
N CYS A 98 -0.39 4.80 -15.72
CA CYS A 98 -1.12 5.37 -14.61
C CYS A 98 -1.42 6.87 -14.82
N ALA A 99 -0.44 7.65 -15.29
CA ALA A 99 -0.60 9.07 -15.57
C ALA A 99 -1.65 9.32 -16.67
N VAL A 100 -1.63 8.53 -17.74
CA VAL A 100 -2.62 8.64 -18.84
C VAL A 100 -4.02 8.31 -18.33
N LEU A 101 -4.19 7.19 -17.63
CA LEU A 101 -5.50 6.77 -17.11
C LEU A 101 -6.03 7.74 -16.06
N SER A 102 -5.20 8.17 -15.11
CA SER A 102 -5.58 9.15 -14.09
C SER A 102 -5.89 10.51 -14.70
N GLY A 103 -5.15 10.93 -15.73
CA GLY A 103 -5.43 12.15 -16.48
C GLY A 103 -6.78 12.11 -17.16
N ILE A 104 -7.11 11.01 -17.84
CA ILE A 104 -8.43 10.83 -18.46
C ILE A 104 -9.54 10.90 -17.40
N CYS A 105 -9.39 10.17 -16.29
CA CYS A 105 -10.36 10.19 -15.20
C CYS A 105 -10.52 11.60 -14.59
N MET A 106 -9.42 12.30 -14.38
CA MET A 106 -9.43 13.67 -13.83
C MET A 106 -10.26 14.60 -14.71
N PHE A 107 -10.02 14.63 -16.02
CA PHE A 107 -10.78 15.49 -16.94
C PHE A 107 -12.23 15.05 -17.15
N ALA A 108 -12.55 13.77 -16.93
CA ALA A 108 -13.91 13.26 -17.04
C ALA A 108 -14.78 13.54 -15.82
N VAL A 109 -14.19 13.59 -14.61
CA VAL A 109 -14.92 13.65 -13.32
C VAL A 109 -14.72 14.97 -12.60
N GLU A 110 -13.57 15.63 -12.84
CA GLU A 110 -13.18 16.84 -12.12
C GLU A 110 -12.95 18.01 -13.06
N THR A 111 -13.06 19.22 -12.53
CA THR A 111 -12.70 20.47 -13.23
C THR A 111 -11.49 21.11 -12.54
N PRO A 112 -10.28 20.62 -12.82
CA PRO A 112 -9.08 21.16 -12.19
C PRO A 112 -8.84 22.61 -12.59
N THR A 113 -8.66 23.49 -11.62
CA THR A 113 -8.29 24.89 -11.87
C THR A 113 -6.79 25.09 -11.65
N LEU A 114 -6.17 25.94 -12.45
CA LEU A 114 -4.75 26.29 -12.29
C LEU A 114 -4.45 26.88 -10.90
N GLY A 115 -5.42 27.54 -10.28
CA GLY A 115 -5.29 28.06 -8.91
C GLY A 115 -5.11 26.96 -7.88
N ASN A 116 -5.97 25.92 -7.95
CA ASN A 116 -5.88 24.76 -7.03
C ASN A 116 -4.58 23.97 -7.23
N LEU A 117 -4.15 23.80 -8.49
CA LEU A 117 -2.90 23.11 -8.80
C LEU A 117 -1.69 23.87 -8.24
N LYS A 118 -1.68 25.21 -8.38
CA LYS A 118 -0.61 26.04 -7.82
C LYS A 118 -0.63 26.04 -6.29
N ALA A 119 -1.79 26.02 -5.65
CA ALA A 119 -1.89 25.94 -4.19
C ALA A 119 -1.39 24.60 -3.63
N ALA A 120 -1.57 23.51 -4.39
CA ALA A 120 -1.21 22.13 -4.01
C ALA A 120 0.12 21.65 -4.63
N TRP A 121 0.96 22.53 -5.21
CA TRP A 121 2.16 22.13 -5.94
C TRP A 121 3.12 21.26 -5.10
N LEU A 122 3.34 21.62 -3.84
CA LEU A 122 4.27 20.91 -2.97
C LEU A 122 3.81 19.48 -2.63
N PRO A 123 2.56 19.23 -2.18
CA PRO A 123 2.02 17.90 -2.06
C PRO A 123 2.04 17.10 -3.36
N ILE A 124 1.76 17.73 -4.51
CA ILE A 124 1.78 17.05 -5.81
C ILE A 124 3.19 16.59 -6.17
N VAL A 125 4.21 17.46 -6.01
CA VAL A 125 5.60 17.10 -6.27
C VAL A 125 6.08 16.02 -5.30
N TYR A 126 5.76 16.14 -4.01
CA TYR A 126 6.10 15.11 -3.03
C TYR A 126 5.48 13.75 -3.39
N ALA A 127 4.18 13.70 -3.66
CA ALA A 127 3.48 12.47 -4.02
C ALA A 127 3.98 11.88 -5.34
N GLY A 128 4.20 12.72 -6.36
CA GLY A 128 4.64 12.26 -7.69
C GLY A 128 6.10 11.81 -7.72
N VAL A 129 7.01 12.59 -7.14
CA VAL A 129 8.46 12.31 -7.24
C VAL A 129 8.91 11.37 -6.14
N LEU A 130 8.66 11.70 -4.85
CA LEU A 130 9.19 10.91 -3.75
C LEU A 130 8.35 9.67 -3.47
N SER A 131 7.04 9.82 -3.28
CA SER A 131 6.18 8.69 -2.91
C SER A 131 6.00 7.72 -4.10
N SER A 132 5.58 8.23 -5.25
CA SER A 132 5.37 7.37 -6.43
C SER A 132 6.69 7.08 -7.16
N GLY A 133 7.40 8.10 -7.63
CA GLY A 133 8.59 7.94 -8.46
C GLY A 133 9.68 7.13 -7.77
N VAL A 134 10.15 7.56 -6.62
CA VAL A 134 11.21 6.88 -5.88
C VAL A 134 10.66 5.63 -5.18
N GLY A 135 9.56 5.76 -4.42
CA GLY A 135 9.02 4.68 -3.58
C GLY A 135 8.67 3.42 -4.39
N TYR A 136 7.82 3.54 -5.41
CA TYR A 136 7.43 2.38 -6.23
C TYR A 136 8.57 1.85 -7.10
N THR A 137 9.49 2.70 -7.56
CA THR A 137 10.67 2.21 -8.30
C THR A 137 11.55 1.35 -7.38
N LEU A 138 11.81 1.81 -6.16
CA LEU A 138 12.56 1.03 -5.17
C LEU A 138 11.83 -0.25 -4.78
N GLN A 139 10.49 -0.22 -4.69
CA GLN A 139 9.68 -1.42 -4.47
C GLN A 139 9.89 -2.44 -5.58
N ILE A 140 9.80 -2.04 -6.85
CA ILE A 140 9.96 -2.94 -7.99
C ILE A 140 11.38 -3.53 -8.03
N VAL A 141 12.40 -2.70 -7.82
CA VAL A 141 13.79 -3.13 -7.80
C VAL A 141 14.06 -4.06 -6.63
N GLY A 142 13.60 -3.70 -5.43
CA GLY A 142 13.79 -4.50 -4.21
C GLY A 142 13.00 -5.81 -4.20
N GLN A 143 11.86 -5.85 -4.87
CA GLN A 143 11.04 -7.06 -4.98
C GLN A 143 11.62 -8.08 -5.98
N LYS A 144 12.54 -7.65 -6.86
CA LYS A 144 13.12 -8.52 -7.89
C LYS A 144 13.86 -9.71 -7.28
N GLY A 145 13.39 -10.92 -7.61
CA GLY A 145 13.96 -12.16 -7.09
C GLY A 145 13.52 -12.56 -5.67
N MET A 146 12.71 -11.73 -5.01
CA MET A 146 12.15 -12.02 -3.69
C MET A 146 10.85 -12.84 -3.82
N ASN A 147 10.55 -13.63 -2.79
CA ASN A 147 9.23 -14.28 -2.71
C ASN A 147 8.15 -13.20 -2.51
N PRO A 148 7.07 -13.17 -3.32
CA PRO A 148 6.06 -12.12 -3.24
C PRO A 148 5.37 -12.01 -1.88
N THR A 149 5.22 -13.11 -1.15
CA THR A 149 4.67 -13.09 0.21
C THR A 149 5.65 -12.46 1.20
N ALA A 150 6.96 -12.72 1.08
CA ALA A 150 7.97 -12.05 1.88
C ALA A 150 8.02 -10.54 1.57
N ALA A 151 7.90 -10.18 0.30
CA ALA A 151 7.79 -8.78 -0.12
C ALA A 151 6.57 -8.10 0.50
N SER A 152 5.39 -8.72 0.46
CA SER A 152 4.18 -8.16 1.06
C SER A 152 4.31 -7.96 2.58
N LEU A 153 4.95 -8.90 3.30
CA LEU A 153 5.22 -8.76 4.73
C LEU A 153 6.20 -7.60 5.03
N LEU A 154 7.26 -7.44 4.24
CA LEU A 154 8.19 -6.32 4.40
C LEU A 154 7.52 -4.97 4.11
N MET A 155 6.66 -4.92 3.11
CA MET A 155 5.92 -3.70 2.77
C MET A 155 4.94 -3.29 3.87
N SER A 156 4.40 -4.23 4.64
CA SER A 156 3.52 -3.89 5.77
C SER A 156 4.22 -3.10 6.89
N LEU A 157 5.55 -3.11 6.94
CA LEU A 157 6.33 -2.24 7.83
C LEU A 157 6.11 -0.75 7.54
N GLU A 158 5.56 -0.39 6.37
CA GLU A 158 5.14 0.98 6.05
C GLU A 158 4.23 1.55 7.15
N SER A 159 3.29 0.75 7.66
CA SER A 159 2.39 1.16 8.75
C SER A 159 3.15 1.45 10.04
N VAL A 160 4.18 0.66 10.35
CA VAL A 160 5.04 0.88 11.52
C VAL A 160 5.83 2.17 11.36
N PHE A 161 6.47 2.38 10.20
CA PHE A 161 7.21 3.61 9.91
C PHE A 161 6.31 4.84 9.90
N SER A 162 5.07 4.72 9.42
CA SER A 162 4.07 5.79 9.44
C SER A 162 3.75 6.24 10.87
N VAL A 163 3.52 5.29 11.78
CA VAL A 163 3.26 5.58 13.21
C VAL A 163 4.49 6.18 13.88
N LEU A 164 5.68 5.65 13.63
CA LEU A 164 6.92 6.20 14.17
C LEU A 164 7.17 7.62 13.66
N ALA A 165 6.93 7.89 12.38
CA ALA A 165 7.03 9.23 11.81
C ALA A 165 6.01 10.19 12.44
N GLY A 166 4.78 9.75 12.65
CA GLY A 166 3.74 10.51 13.36
C GLY A 166 4.17 10.87 14.80
N TRP A 167 4.77 9.92 15.51
CA TRP A 167 5.29 10.16 16.85
C TRP A 167 6.45 11.17 16.87
N VAL A 168 7.45 10.97 16.00
CA VAL A 168 8.67 11.81 15.99
C VAL A 168 8.43 13.18 15.38
N LEU A 169 7.73 13.26 14.22
CA LEU A 169 7.58 14.49 13.47
C LEU A 169 6.37 15.33 13.89
N LEU A 170 5.27 14.65 14.26
CA LEU A 170 4.01 15.30 14.63
C LEU A 170 3.77 15.32 16.14
N HIS A 171 4.72 14.82 16.94
CA HIS A 171 4.62 14.71 18.41
C HIS A 171 3.32 14.02 18.89
N GLN A 172 2.81 13.08 18.10
CA GLN A 172 1.63 12.29 18.47
C GLN A 172 1.98 11.36 19.62
N VAL A 173 1.12 11.32 20.65
CA VAL A 173 1.32 10.42 21.79
C VAL A 173 0.82 9.03 21.38
N LEU A 174 1.73 8.06 21.41
CA LEU A 174 1.38 6.65 21.20
C LEU A 174 0.63 6.10 22.41
N THR A 175 -0.47 5.45 22.14
CA THR A 175 -1.20 4.70 23.18
C THR A 175 -0.47 3.39 23.53
N ALA A 176 -0.70 2.86 24.73
CA ALA A 176 -0.12 1.56 25.14
C ALA A 176 -0.50 0.43 24.14
N ARG A 177 -1.64 0.54 23.49
CA ARG A 177 -2.12 -0.40 22.47
C ARG A 177 -1.31 -0.31 21.17
N GLU A 178 -1.00 0.88 20.70
CA GLU A 178 -0.17 1.10 19.51
C GLU A 178 1.27 0.64 19.73
N LEU A 179 1.75 0.70 20.96
CA LEU A 179 3.08 0.19 21.36
C LEU A 179 3.15 -1.35 21.39
N MET A 180 2.04 -2.04 21.52
CA MET A 180 1.97 -3.53 21.52
C MET A 180 1.85 -4.11 20.10
N GLY A 181 1.50 -3.30 19.09
CA GLY A 181 1.37 -3.68 17.68
C GLY A 181 2.66 -3.54 16.94
#